data_33d5d3b38d7d0ffc301d5a0fd794d852
#
_entry.id   33d5d3b38d7d0ffc301d5a0fd794d852
#
_cell.length_a   1.000
_cell.length_b   1.000
_cell.length_c   1.000
_cell.angle_alpha   90.00
_cell.angle_beta   90.00
_cell.angle_gamma   90.00
#
_symmetry.space_group_name_H-M   'P 1'
#
loop_
_entity.id
_entity.type
_entity.pdbx_description
1 polymer ?
#
loop_
_entity_poly.entity_id
_entity_poly.type
_entity_poly.pdbx_seq_one_letter_code
_entity_poly.pdbx_strand_id
1 'polypeptide(L)'
;MSIWGTLKRRILRYFPEIDAAYLVYRQYRELYRCKISMTGHGFLFGGNAVMQKGAFEREESSLIRHYLEEASVFVDVGANVGYFTCIARQMGRRVIAIEPCIQNLDFLYMNLSANGWTDVEVFPVCLGEKPGLSILYGWGTGASMVRQWAGCSDFQQRSVPISTLDIVLGDRFDGEEIVIKVDVEGLEYPVLRGAQRTLKRFPSPVWLVEVCLTEHHPAGINPHFQNVFRIFWEQGYLARTIGKDSKVVAPYDVERWVKEGQRDFGSVNYVFERA
;
A
#
# COMPACT_ATOMS: atom_id res chain seq x y z
N MET A 1 -11.83 -19.34 21.03
CA MET A 1 -10.48 -18.81 21.39
C MET A 1 -9.97 -19.65 22.56
N SER A 2 -8.80 -20.28 22.46
CA SER A 2 -8.30 -21.15 23.53
C SER A 2 -7.82 -20.30 24.71
N ILE A 3 -8.01 -20.78 25.93
CA ILE A 3 -7.53 -20.18 27.19
C ILE A 3 -6.02 -19.85 27.12
N TRP A 4 -5.25 -20.67 26.43
CA TRP A 4 -3.84 -20.46 26.14
C TRP A 4 -3.56 -19.19 25.29
N GLY A 5 -4.41 -18.85 24.35
CA GLY A 5 -4.26 -17.63 23.54
C GLY A 5 -4.44 -16.34 24.34
N THR A 6 -5.36 -16.38 25.34
CA THR A 6 -5.64 -15.22 26.21
C THR A 6 -4.55 -15.02 27.25
N LEU A 7 -4.06 -16.12 27.83
CA LEU A 7 -2.96 -16.10 28.81
C LEU A 7 -1.64 -15.65 28.16
N LYS A 8 -1.36 -16.14 26.95
CA LYS A 8 -0.19 -15.75 26.16
C LYS A 8 -0.18 -14.25 25.86
N ARG A 9 -1.32 -13.68 25.41
CA ARG A 9 -1.44 -12.23 25.17
C ARG A 9 -1.25 -11.42 26.43
N ARG A 10 -1.70 -11.90 27.60
CA ARG A 10 -1.50 -11.23 28.88
C ARG A 10 -0.02 -11.22 29.30
N ILE A 11 0.69 -12.34 29.19
CA ILE A 11 2.10 -12.46 29.54
C ILE A 11 2.96 -11.60 28.60
N LEU A 12 2.73 -11.64 27.30
CA LEU A 12 3.47 -10.87 26.31
C LEU A 12 3.29 -9.34 26.48
N ARG A 13 2.18 -8.92 27.05
CA ARG A 13 1.95 -7.50 27.37
C ARG A 13 2.87 -6.96 28.50
N TYR A 14 3.35 -7.84 29.37
CA TYR A 14 4.32 -7.50 30.42
C TYR A 14 5.78 -7.63 29.99
N PHE A 15 6.03 -8.31 28.87
CA PHE A 15 7.37 -8.53 28.32
C PHE A 15 7.40 -8.20 26.83
N PRO A 16 7.34 -6.91 26.47
CA PRO A 16 7.24 -6.47 25.06
C PRO A 16 8.44 -6.90 24.21
N GLU A 17 9.63 -7.03 24.80
CA GLU A 17 10.83 -7.51 24.13
C GLU A 17 10.71 -8.96 23.70
N ILE A 18 10.06 -9.80 24.51
CA ILE A 18 9.77 -11.21 24.19
C ILE A 18 8.73 -11.28 23.07
N ASP A 19 7.74 -10.40 23.10
CA ASP A 19 6.72 -10.34 22.02
C ASP A 19 7.36 -9.94 20.69
N ALA A 20 8.21 -8.92 20.69
CA ALA A 20 8.97 -8.50 19.51
C ALA A 20 9.84 -9.66 18.96
N ALA A 21 10.62 -10.31 19.81
CA ALA A 21 11.45 -11.46 19.41
C ALA A 21 10.61 -12.63 18.87
N TYR A 22 9.46 -12.90 19.50
CA TYR A 22 8.53 -13.94 19.04
C TYR A 22 7.92 -13.62 17.67
N LEU A 23 7.55 -12.36 17.41
CA LEU A 23 7.02 -11.93 16.10
C LEU A 23 8.08 -12.07 15.00
N VAL A 24 9.33 -11.66 15.28
CA VAL A 24 10.46 -11.88 14.37
C VAL A 24 10.64 -13.37 14.06
N TYR A 25 10.69 -14.21 15.10
CA TYR A 25 10.81 -15.66 14.92
C TYR A 25 9.65 -16.25 14.11
N ARG A 26 8.42 -15.83 14.43
CA ARG A 26 7.22 -16.30 13.72
C ARG A 26 7.28 -15.95 12.23
N GLN A 27 7.71 -14.75 11.89
CA GLN A 27 7.78 -14.29 10.51
C GLN A 27 8.87 -15.02 9.72
N TYR A 28 10.10 -15.15 10.29
CA TYR A 28 11.12 -15.99 9.66
C TYR A 28 10.63 -17.41 9.45
N ARG A 29 9.93 -17.97 10.43
CA ARG A 29 9.31 -19.30 10.29
C ARG A 29 8.26 -19.33 9.18
N GLU A 30 7.46 -18.29 9.03
CA GLU A 30 6.45 -18.18 7.96
C GLU A 30 7.13 -18.07 6.61
N LEU A 31 8.16 -17.26 6.46
CA LEU A 31 8.96 -17.14 5.22
C LEU A 31 9.57 -18.49 4.82
N TYR A 32 10.29 -19.15 5.74
CA TYR A 32 10.93 -20.44 5.46
C TYR A 32 9.95 -21.60 5.22
N ARG A 33 8.73 -21.51 5.74
CA ARG A 33 7.67 -22.51 5.54
C ARG A 33 6.68 -22.13 4.46
N CYS A 34 6.83 -20.94 3.90
CA CYS A 34 5.95 -20.47 2.85
C CYS A 34 6.06 -21.39 1.64
N LYS A 35 4.93 -21.96 1.24
CA LYS A 35 4.85 -22.74 0.01
C LYS A 35 4.55 -21.78 -1.13
N ILE A 36 5.47 -21.69 -2.06
CA ILE A 36 5.24 -20.98 -3.32
C ILE A 36 4.33 -21.86 -4.18
N SER A 37 3.28 -21.27 -4.71
CA SER A 37 2.32 -21.97 -5.59
C SER A 37 1.92 -21.05 -6.75
N MET A 38 1.46 -21.68 -7.84
CA MET A 38 0.90 -20.94 -8.98
C MET A 38 -0.40 -20.26 -8.54
N THR A 39 -0.51 -18.96 -8.82
CA THR A 39 -1.73 -18.19 -8.56
C THR A 39 -2.75 -18.34 -9.69
N GLY A 40 -4.00 -17.96 -9.44
CA GLY A 40 -5.02 -17.84 -10.49
C GLY A 40 -4.68 -16.80 -11.58
N HIS A 41 -3.68 -15.95 -11.34
CA HIS A 41 -3.19 -14.94 -12.30
C HIS A 41 -2.00 -15.44 -13.13
N GLY A 42 -1.53 -16.67 -12.93
CA GLY A 42 -0.49 -17.30 -13.77
C GLY A 42 0.95 -16.97 -13.38
N PHE A 43 1.21 -16.62 -12.13
CA PHE A 43 2.56 -16.46 -11.58
C PHE A 43 2.75 -17.23 -10.27
N LEU A 44 3.99 -17.55 -9.92
CA LEU A 44 4.36 -18.20 -8.67
C LEU A 44 4.33 -17.18 -7.53
N PHE A 45 3.70 -17.53 -6.41
CA PHE A 45 3.55 -16.62 -5.29
C PHE A 45 3.58 -17.34 -3.94
N GLY A 46 4.38 -16.80 -3.03
CA GLY A 46 4.39 -17.13 -1.62
C GLY A 46 3.78 -15.99 -0.80
N GLY A 47 2.75 -16.31 -0.04
CA GLY A 47 2.01 -15.34 0.77
C GLY A 47 0.84 -16.00 1.47
N ASN A 48 -0.21 -15.24 1.78
CA ASN A 48 -1.41 -15.84 2.35
C ASN A 48 -2.23 -16.62 1.29
N ALA A 49 -3.10 -17.52 1.76
CA ALA A 49 -3.88 -18.41 0.90
C ALA A 49 -4.86 -17.65 -0.03
N VAL A 50 -5.30 -16.44 0.35
CA VAL A 50 -6.23 -15.63 -0.46
C VAL A 50 -5.49 -15.05 -1.66
N MET A 51 -4.27 -14.55 -1.45
CA MET A 51 -3.36 -14.06 -2.51
C MET A 51 -2.99 -15.20 -3.48
N GLN A 52 -2.60 -16.37 -2.94
CA GLN A 52 -2.26 -17.54 -3.75
C GLN A 52 -3.42 -18.00 -4.64
N LYS A 53 -4.66 -17.90 -4.17
CA LYS A 53 -5.85 -18.21 -4.97
C LYS A 53 -6.21 -17.12 -5.98
N GLY A 54 -5.51 -15.99 -6.01
CA GLY A 54 -5.87 -14.84 -6.85
C GLY A 54 -7.20 -14.19 -6.43
N ALA A 55 -7.55 -14.28 -5.16
CA ALA A 55 -8.82 -13.79 -4.61
C ALA A 55 -8.65 -12.59 -3.67
N PHE A 56 -7.41 -12.09 -3.54
CA PHE A 56 -7.09 -10.92 -2.73
C PHE A 56 -7.51 -9.65 -3.47
N GLU A 57 -8.23 -8.77 -2.80
CA GLU A 57 -8.69 -7.48 -3.32
C GLU A 57 -9.15 -7.59 -4.80
N ARG A 58 -10.19 -8.38 -5.04
CA ARG A 58 -10.60 -8.76 -6.40
C ARG A 58 -11.00 -7.59 -7.28
N GLU A 59 -11.66 -6.59 -6.70
CA GLU A 59 -12.13 -5.40 -7.43
C GLU A 59 -10.94 -4.53 -7.81
N GLU A 60 -10.02 -4.30 -6.87
CA GLU A 60 -8.76 -3.59 -7.08
C GLU A 60 -7.87 -4.32 -8.08
N SER A 61 -7.70 -5.63 -7.92
CA SER A 61 -6.92 -6.47 -8.85
C SER A 61 -7.48 -6.41 -10.27
N SER A 62 -8.80 -6.44 -10.42
CA SER A 62 -9.47 -6.34 -11.73
C SER A 62 -9.26 -4.96 -12.34
N LEU A 63 -9.42 -3.90 -11.54
CA LEU A 63 -9.29 -2.53 -11.99
C LEU A 63 -7.83 -2.19 -12.38
N ILE A 64 -6.86 -2.62 -11.57
CA ILE A 64 -5.43 -2.46 -11.89
C ILE A 64 -5.12 -3.15 -13.21
N ARG A 65 -5.57 -4.39 -13.40
CA ARG A 65 -5.37 -5.11 -14.67
C ARG A 65 -5.97 -4.38 -15.86
N HIS A 66 -7.17 -3.82 -15.70
CA HIS A 66 -7.83 -3.05 -16.74
C HIS A 66 -6.99 -1.83 -17.16
N TYR A 67 -6.55 -1.00 -16.21
CA TYR A 67 -5.70 0.15 -16.54
C TYR A 67 -4.33 -0.26 -17.09
N LEU A 68 -3.80 -1.39 -16.66
CA LEU A 68 -2.55 -1.92 -17.18
C LEU A 68 -2.65 -2.49 -18.61
N GLU A 69 -3.83 -2.63 -19.21
CA GLU A 69 -3.96 -2.98 -20.61
C GLU A 69 -3.34 -1.91 -21.52
N GLU A 70 -3.46 -0.65 -21.14
CA GLU A 70 -2.93 0.50 -21.89
C GLU A 70 -1.63 1.03 -21.30
N ALA A 71 -1.48 1.06 -19.97
CA ALA A 71 -0.30 1.60 -19.32
C ALA A 71 0.94 0.72 -19.50
N SER A 72 2.09 1.37 -19.66
CA SER A 72 3.40 0.71 -19.81
C SER A 72 4.17 0.58 -18.49
N VAL A 73 3.80 1.38 -17.48
CA VAL A 73 4.49 1.48 -16.19
C VAL A 73 3.50 1.33 -15.04
N PHE A 74 3.88 0.54 -14.05
CA PHE A 74 3.18 0.41 -12.77
C PHE A 74 4.08 0.85 -11.63
N VAL A 75 3.56 1.70 -10.77
CA VAL A 75 4.24 2.16 -9.55
C VAL A 75 3.45 1.69 -8.34
N ASP A 76 4.05 0.81 -7.54
CA ASP A 76 3.46 0.15 -6.40
C ASP A 76 4.02 0.76 -5.11
N VAL A 77 3.31 1.77 -4.56
CA VAL A 77 3.71 2.47 -3.33
C VAL A 77 3.04 1.81 -2.14
N GLY A 78 3.84 1.16 -1.31
CA GLY A 78 3.40 0.21 -0.30
C GLY A 78 3.26 -1.19 -0.90
N ALA A 79 4.28 -1.62 -1.65
CA ALA A 79 4.23 -2.88 -2.41
C ALA A 79 4.04 -4.13 -1.54
N ASN A 80 4.27 -4.02 -0.22
CA ASN A 80 4.08 -5.09 0.73
C ASN A 80 4.82 -6.37 0.29
N VAL A 81 4.19 -7.52 0.28
CA VAL A 81 4.76 -8.80 -0.17
C VAL A 81 4.81 -8.93 -1.72
N GLY A 82 4.44 -7.87 -2.46
CA GLY A 82 4.56 -7.78 -3.90
C GLY A 82 3.42 -8.39 -4.72
N TYR A 83 2.21 -8.46 -4.17
CA TYR A 83 1.09 -9.07 -4.90
C TYR A 83 0.72 -8.29 -6.17
N PHE A 84 0.52 -6.98 -6.09
CA PHE A 84 0.21 -6.13 -7.24
C PHE A 84 1.42 -5.93 -8.16
N THR A 85 2.62 -5.82 -7.57
CA THR A 85 3.90 -5.86 -8.30
C THR A 85 3.98 -7.08 -9.22
N CYS A 86 3.66 -8.28 -8.71
CA CYS A 86 3.66 -9.52 -9.49
C CYS A 86 2.56 -9.53 -10.57
N ILE A 87 1.36 -9.01 -10.30
CA ILE A 87 0.29 -8.87 -11.30
C ILE A 87 0.77 -8.01 -12.47
N ALA A 88 1.32 -6.83 -12.19
CA ALA A 88 1.78 -5.91 -13.22
C ALA A 88 2.96 -6.49 -14.02
N ARG A 89 3.92 -7.12 -13.34
CA ARG A 89 5.06 -7.74 -14.02
C ARG A 89 4.66 -8.93 -14.89
N GLN A 90 3.68 -9.74 -14.44
CA GLN A 90 3.10 -10.83 -15.22
C GLN A 90 2.43 -10.33 -16.53
N MET A 91 1.87 -9.12 -16.50
CA MET A 91 1.32 -8.45 -17.69
C MET A 91 2.41 -7.81 -18.58
N GLY A 92 3.70 -8.00 -18.26
CA GLY A 92 4.83 -7.49 -19.03
C GLY A 92 5.10 -6.00 -18.82
N ARG A 93 4.57 -5.38 -17.77
CA ARG A 93 4.77 -3.95 -17.51
C ARG A 93 6.09 -3.70 -16.77
N ARG A 94 6.69 -2.52 -16.97
CA ARG A 94 7.78 -2.05 -16.11
C ARG A 94 7.22 -1.73 -14.74
N VAL A 95 7.90 -2.17 -13.69
CA VAL A 95 7.38 -2.03 -12.33
C VAL A 95 8.41 -1.37 -11.43
N ILE A 96 7.93 -0.38 -10.67
CA ILE A 96 8.66 0.25 -9.58
C ILE A 96 7.89 -0.09 -8.30
N ALA A 97 8.50 -0.87 -7.41
CA ALA A 97 7.95 -1.28 -6.13
C ALA A 97 8.65 -0.50 -5.00
N ILE A 98 7.87 0.11 -4.12
CA ILE A 98 8.38 0.90 -2.99
C ILE A 98 7.81 0.32 -1.71
N GLU A 99 8.69 -0.19 -0.85
CA GLU A 99 8.31 -0.88 0.39
C GLU A 99 9.41 -0.71 1.46
N PRO A 100 9.12 -0.05 2.59
CA PRO A 100 10.14 0.17 3.63
C PRO A 100 10.33 -1.00 4.59
N CYS A 101 9.33 -1.90 4.73
CA CYS A 101 9.36 -2.94 5.74
C CYS A 101 10.18 -4.14 5.26
N ILE A 102 11.32 -4.40 5.92
CA ILE A 102 12.25 -5.45 5.49
C ILE A 102 11.59 -6.84 5.42
N GLN A 103 10.61 -7.09 6.27
CA GLN A 103 9.90 -8.36 6.30
C GLN A 103 9.02 -8.55 5.05
N ASN A 104 8.42 -7.47 4.59
CA ASN A 104 7.66 -7.47 3.35
C ASN A 104 8.61 -7.61 2.15
N LEU A 105 9.75 -6.92 2.19
CA LEU A 105 10.79 -7.03 1.16
C LEU A 105 11.32 -8.46 1.00
N ASP A 106 11.50 -9.19 2.10
CA ASP A 106 11.93 -10.59 2.04
C ASP A 106 10.95 -11.45 1.22
N PHE A 107 9.64 -11.25 1.42
CA PHE A 107 8.61 -11.92 0.63
C PHE A 107 8.54 -11.39 -0.81
N LEU A 108 8.64 -10.09 -1.00
CA LEU A 108 8.68 -9.47 -2.33
C LEU A 108 9.82 -10.05 -3.17
N TYR A 109 11.04 -10.08 -2.63
CA TYR A 109 12.21 -10.63 -3.32
C TYR A 109 12.05 -12.13 -3.60
N MET A 110 11.51 -12.89 -2.65
CA MET A 110 11.20 -14.31 -2.85
C MET A 110 10.21 -14.50 -4.01
N ASN A 111 9.17 -13.69 -4.08
CA ASN A 111 8.14 -13.77 -5.12
C ASN A 111 8.69 -13.38 -6.50
N LEU A 112 9.50 -12.33 -6.59
CA LEU A 112 10.17 -11.95 -7.83
C LEU A 112 11.14 -13.04 -8.31
N SER A 113 11.97 -13.56 -7.40
CA SER A 113 12.93 -14.62 -7.69
C SER A 113 12.26 -15.92 -8.16
N ALA A 114 11.13 -16.30 -7.56
CA ALA A 114 10.37 -17.48 -7.95
C ALA A 114 9.88 -17.45 -9.40
N ASN A 115 9.66 -16.24 -9.94
CA ASN A 115 9.23 -16.04 -11.33
C ASN A 115 10.39 -15.66 -12.27
N GLY A 116 11.63 -15.61 -11.79
CA GLY A 116 12.78 -15.21 -12.58
C GLY A 116 12.77 -13.74 -13.01
N TRP A 117 12.01 -12.88 -12.32
CA TRP A 117 11.95 -11.44 -12.61
C TRP A 117 13.08 -10.69 -11.93
N THR A 118 14.01 -10.16 -12.71
CA THR A 118 15.21 -9.46 -12.23
C THR A 118 15.21 -7.98 -12.59
N ASP A 119 14.19 -7.51 -13.28
CA ASP A 119 14.05 -6.17 -13.86
C ASP A 119 13.01 -5.30 -13.16
N VAL A 120 12.44 -5.75 -12.03
CA VAL A 120 11.61 -4.93 -11.16
C VAL A 120 12.51 -4.04 -10.31
N GLU A 121 12.29 -2.72 -10.37
CA GLU A 121 13.01 -1.77 -9.54
C GLU A 121 12.39 -1.74 -8.14
N VAL A 122 13.15 -2.12 -7.11
CA VAL A 122 12.67 -2.12 -5.73
C VAL A 122 13.38 -1.05 -4.92
N PHE A 123 12.61 -0.16 -4.31
CA PHE A 123 13.07 0.91 -3.44
C PHE A 123 12.72 0.62 -1.97
N PRO A 124 13.69 0.26 -1.12
CA PRO A 124 13.46 -0.05 0.29
C PRO A 124 13.37 1.23 1.15
N VAL A 125 12.42 2.11 0.82
CA VAL A 125 12.25 3.42 1.45
C VAL A 125 10.77 3.70 1.73
N CYS A 126 10.49 4.53 2.73
CA CYS A 126 9.20 5.20 2.84
C CYS A 126 9.10 6.33 1.80
N LEU A 127 7.87 6.69 1.44
CA LEU A 127 7.62 7.95 0.74
C LEU A 127 6.98 8.97 1.68
N GLY A 128 7.29 10.24 1.46
CA GLY A 128 6.74 11.36 2.21
C GLY A 128 6.89 12.67 1.48
N GLU A 129 6.63 13.78 2.16
CA GLU A 129 6.71 15.13 1.58
C GLU A 129 8.15 15.55 1.24
N LYS A 130 9.13 15.09 2.03
CA LYS A 130 10.55 15.46 1.91
C LYS A 130 11.45 14.28 2.20
N PRO A 131 12.64 14.21 1.57
CA PRO A 131 13.65 13.22 1.94
C PRO A 131 14.12 13.38 3.38
N GLY A 132 14.47 12.25 4.02
CA GLY A 132 14.97 12.24 5.38
C GLY A 132 14.99 10.87 6.02
N LEU A 133 14.83 10.85 7.33
CA LEU A 133 14.69 9.65 8.15
C LEU A 133 13.41 9.76 8.98
N SER A 134 12.74 8.64 9.19
CA SER A 134 11.59 8.51 10.09
C SER A 134 11.63 7.20 10.85
N ILE A 135 10.65 7.03 11.72
CA ILE A 135 10.40 5.80 12.43
C ILE A 135 9.24 5.07 11.76
N LEU A 136 9.46 3.83 11.38
CA LEU A 136 8.42 2.89 10.97
C LEU A 136 8.02 2.08 12.19
N TYR A 137 6.74 2.10 12.52
CA TYR A 137 6.13 1.33 13.62
C TYR A 137 5.43 0.09 13.07
N GLY A 138 5.35 -0.94 13.91
CA GLY A 138 4.67 -2.17 13.55
C GLY A 138 5.53 -3.11 12.70
N TRP A 139 4.85 -4.09 12.11
CA TRP A 139 5.49 -5.22 11.48
C TRP A 139 4.64 -5.78 10.33
N GLY A 140 5.30 -6.20 9.26
CA GLY A 140 4.63 -6.82 8.12
C GLY A 140 3.62 -5.89 7.46
N THR A 141 2.46 -6.40 7.10
CA THR A 141 1.44 -5.71 6.30
C THR A 141 0.84 -4.46 6.96
N GLY A 142 0.89 -4.34 8.28
CA GLY A 142 0.37 -3.19 9.02
C GLY A 142 1.46 -2.22 9.49
N ALA A 143 2.67 -2.26 8.92
CA ALA A 143 3.74 -1.32 9.26
C ALA A 143 3.42 0.08 8.74
N SER A 144 3.50 1.10 9.62
CA SER A 144 3.18 2.49 9.30
C SER A 144 4.14 3.46 9.97
N MET A 145 4.33 4.66 9.40
CA MET A 145 4.97 5.77 10.11
C MET A 145 4.01 6.47 11.08
N VAL A 146 2.72 6.18 11.03
CA VAL A 146 1.74 6.65 12.02
C VAL A 146 1.88 5.81 13.28
N ARG A 147 2.27 6.44 14.37
CA ARG A 147 2.38 5.76 15.66
C ARG A 147 1.03 5.18 16.09
N GLN A 148 1.01 3.94 16.58
CA GLN A 148 -0.19 3.21 17.01
C GLN A 148 -1.23 2.94 15.90
N TRP A 149 -0.83 3.02 14.65
CA TRP A 149 -1.67 2.60 13.53
C TRP A 149 -2.14 1.16 13.72
N ALA A 150 -3.42 0.90 13.51
CA ALA A 150 -4.04 -0.41 13.74
C ALA A 150 -3.74 -1.03 15.12
N GLY A 151 -3.42 -0.21 16.14
CA GLY A 151 -3.05 -0.67 17.48
C GLY A 151 -1.65 -1.27 17.57
N CYS A 152 -0.74 -0.96 16.63
CA CYS A 152 0.65 -1.38 16.68
C CYS A 152 1.34 -0.96 17.97
N SER A 153 2.20 -1.84 18.48
CA SER A 153 3.02 -1.56 19.67
C SER A 153 4.16 -0.61 19.36
N ASP A 154 4.39 0.36 20.24
CA ASP A 154 5.53 1.29 20.15
C ASP A 154 6.90 0.60 20.30
N PHE A 155 6.94 -0.65 20.76
CA PHE A 155 8.19 -1.41 20.90
C PHE A 155 8.70 -1.96 19.56
N GLN A 156 7.83 -2.01 18.54
CA GLN A 156 8.17 -2.44 17.20
C GLN A 156 8.44 -1.22 16.34
N GLN A 157 9.63 -0.67 16.43
CA GLN A 157 10.02 0.52 15.69
C GLN A 157 11.41 0.36 15.07
N ARG A 158 11.60 0.97 13.91
CA ARG A 158 12.89 1.05 13.23
C ARG A 158 13.05 2.35 12.47
N SER A 159 14.28 2.84 12.38
CA SER A 159 14.58 3.96 11.51
C SER A 159 14.58 3.49 10.06
N VAL A 160 13.92 4.25 9.18
CA VAL A 160 13.83 4.00 7.74
C VAL A 160 14.11 5.28 6.97
N PRO A 161 14.75 5.19 5.79
CA PRO A 161 14.91 6.34 4.91
C PRO A 161 13.56 6.75 4.32
N ILE A 162 13.40 8.06 4.12
CA ILE A 162 12.28 8.65 3.39
C ILE A 162 12.80 9.26 2.09
N SER A 163 12.08 9.03 1.01
CA SER A 163 12.22 9.74 -0.26
C SER A 163 10.90 10.42 -0.63
N THR A 164 10.83 11.01 -1.81
CA THR A 164 9.58 11.49 -2.41
C THR A 164 9.30 10.71 -3.69
N LEU A 165 8.04 10.61 -4.09
CA LEU A 165 7.69 9.95 -5.35
C LEU A 165 8.33 10.68 -6.53
N ASP A 166 8.38 12.00 -6.48
CA ASP A 166 9.04 12.84 -7.50
C ASP A 166 10.54 12.55 -7.64
N ILE A 167 11.24 12.20 -6.54
CA ILE A 167 12.66 11.80 -6.59
C ILE A 167 12.80 10.39 -7.17
N VAL A 168 11.95 9.45 -6.72
CA VAL A 168 12.00 8.06 -7.18
C VAL A 168 11.73 7.96 -8.68
N LEU A 169 10.74 8.67 -9.20
CA LEU A 169 10.43 8.65 -10.62
C LEU A 169 11.36 9.55 -11.45
N GLY A 170 11.78 10.69 -10.90
CA GLY A 170 12.58 11.66 -11.65
C GLY A 170 11.86 12.12 -12.92
N ASP A 171 12.64 12.27 -13.99
CA ASP A 171 12.14 12.65 -15.32
C ASP A 171 11.94 11.40 -16.21
N ARG A 172 11.98 10.20 -15.62
CA ARG A 172 11.74 8.95 -16.34
C ARG A 172 10.27 8.82 -16.72
N PHE A 173 10.00 8.07 -17.75
CA PHE A 173 8.64 7.74 -18.22
C PHE A 173 7.82 8.95 -18.69
N ASP A 174 8.47 10.01 -19.15
CA ASP A 174 7.77 11.14 -19.77
C ASP A 174 7.09 10.70 -21.06
N GLY A 175 5.82 11.05 -21.22
CA GLY A 175 5.00 10.64 -22.35
C GLY A 175 4.45 9.21 -22.26
N GLU A 176 4.64 8.51 -21.13
CA GLU A 176 4.16 7.16 -20.94
C GLU A 176 2.93 7.12 -20.03
N GLU A 177 2.01 6.19 -20.33
CA GLU A 177 0.87 5.90 -19.47
C GLU A 177 1.35 5.17 -18.22
N ILE A 178 1.02 5.72 -17.04
CA ILE A 178 1.45 5.25 -15.73
C ILE A 178 0.23 4.94 -14.86
N VAL A 179 0.22 3.79 -14.23
CA VAL A 179 -0.70 3.46 -13.12
C VAL A 179 0.07 3.48 -11.82
N ILE A 180 -0.45 4.20 -10.83
CA ILE A 180 0.17 4.33 -9.50
C ILE A 180 -0.80 3.84 -8.45
N LYS A 181 -0.42 2.79 -7.69
CA LYS A 181 -1.12 2.38 -6.48
C LYS A 181 -0.45 3.04 -5.28
N VAL A 182 -1.24 3.59 -4.36
CA VAL A 182 -0.76 4.12 -3.07
C VAL A 182 -1.57 3.50 -1.95
N ASP A 183 -0.88 2.70 -1.14
CA ASP A 183 -1.43 1.98 0.00
C ASP A 183 -0.34 1.93 1.09
N VAL A 184 -0.28 2.99 1.89
CA VAL A 184 0.85 3.28 2.80
C VAL A 184 0.43 3.43 4.25
N GLU A 185 -0.73 2.83 4.58
CA GLU A 185 -1.18 2.71 5.96
C GLU A 185 -1.23 4.07 6.69
N GLY A 186 -1.98 5.04 6.09
CA GLY A 186 -2.29 6.34 6.69
C GLY A 186 -1.35 7.50 6.30
N LEU A 187 -0.45 7.29 5.34
CA LEU A 187 0.51 8.31 4.89
C LEU A 187 0.27 8.80 3.46
N GLU A 188 -0.91 8.58 2.92
CA GLU A 188 -1.27 8.95 1.56
C GLU A 188 -1.06 10.45 1.31
N TYR A 189 -1.47 11.31 2.25
CA TYR A 189 -1.31 12.74 2.13
C TYR A 189 0.17 13.19 2.06
N PRO A 190 1.08 12.79 2.97
CA PRO A 190 2.51 13.05 2.82
C PRO A 190 3.12 12.53 1.52
N VAL A 191 2.71 11.35 1.04
CA VAL A 191 3.16 10.81 -0.26
C VAL A 191 2.76 11.73 -1.40
N LEU A 192 1.50 12.17 -1.45
CA LEU A 192 0.98 13.09 -2.47
C LEU A 192 1.63 14.48 -2.40
N ARG A 193 2.00 14.95 -1.20
CA ARG A 193 2.79 16.18 -1.02
C ARG A 193 4.17 16.06 -1.65
N GLY A 194 4.76 14.87 -1.66
CA GLY A 194 6.03 14.55 -2.32
C GLY A 194 5.90 14.11 -3.78
N ALA A 195 4.71 14.23 -4.38
CA ALA A 195 4.40 13.80 -5.74
C ALA A 195 3.89 14.94 -6.64
N GLN A 196 4.27 16.18 -6.35
CA GLN A 196 3.69 17.36 -7.00
C GLN A 196 4.00 17.46 -8.50
N ARG A 197 5.17 16.96 -8.94
CA ARG A 197 5.51 16.87 -10.37
C ARG A 197 4.78 15.68 -11.00
N THR A 198 4.74 14.56 -10.30
CA THR A 198 4.07 13.34 -10.77
C THR A 198 2.58 13.57 -11.01
N LEU A 199 1.89 14.30 -10.12
CA LEU A 199 0.48 14.68 -10.29
C LEU A 199 0.20 15.52 -11.55
N LYS A 200 1.21 16.21 -12.08
CA LYS A 200 1.11 17.12 -13.25
C LYS A 200 1.64 16.49 -14.54
N ARG A 201 2.05 15.24 -14.54
CA ARG A 201 2.56 14.55 -15.74
C ARG A 201 1.55 14.51 -16.86
N PHE A 202 2.06 14.39 -18.06
CA PHE A 202 1.24 14.14 -19.25
C PHE A 202 1.88 12.99 -20.05
N PRO A 203 1.13 11.95 -20.39
CA PRO A 203 -0.26 11.66 -19.95
C PRO A 203 -0.40 11.66 -18.42
N SER A 204 -1.62 11.98 -17.95
CA SER A 204 -1.88 12.04 -16.52
C SER A 204 -1.94 10.62 -15.94
N PRO A 205 -1.15 10.31 -14.91
CA PRO A 205 -1.23 8.99 -14.28
C PRO A 205 -2.62 8.68 -13.75
N VAL A 206 -3.01 7.40 -13.81
CA VAL A 206 -4.16 6.88 -13.07
C VAL A 206 -3.67 6.48 -11.67
N TRP A 207 -4.38 6.92 -10.65
CA TRP A 207 -4.03 6.63 -9.27
C TRP A 207 -5.11 5.77 -8.61
N LEU A 208 -4.68 4.69 -7.97
CA LEU A 208 -5.49 3.89 -7.06
C LEU A 208 -4.96 4.15 -5.64
N VAL A 209 -5.79 4.72 -4.78
CA VAL A 209 -5.34 5.16 -3.44
C VAL A 209 -6.25 4.58 -2.38
N GLU A 210 -5.68 3.86 -1.40
CA GLU A 210 -6.38 3.50 -0.19
C GLU A 210 -6.41 4.70 0.76
N VAL A 211 -7.59 5.15 1.17
CA VAL A 211 -7.73 6.27 2.11
C VAL A 211 -8.72 5.89 3.20
N CYS A 212 -8.20 5.57 4.37
CA CYS A 212 -8.99 5.26 5.55
C CYS A 212 -9.53 6.55 6.20
N LEU A 213 -10.82 6.59 6.53
CA LEU A 213 -11.44 7.70 7.27
C LEU A 213 -11.28 7.51 8.77
N THR A 214 -11.72 6.37 9.28
CA THR A 214 -11.70 6.03 10.72
C THR A 214 -10.98 4.73 10.98
N GLU A 215 -10.84 3.90 9.97
CA GLU A 215 -10.19 2.60 10.07
C GLU A 215 -8.73 2.76 10.45
N HIS A 216 -8.33 2.01 11.47
CA HIS A 216 -6.92 1.92 11.91
C HIS A 216 -6.30 3.20 12.48
N HIS A 217 -6.90 4.38 12.27
CA HIS A 217 -6.31 5.64 12.67
C HIS A 217 -6.42 5.87 14.19
N PRO A 218 -5.30 6.09 14.92
CA PRO A 218 -5.30 6.19 16.40
C PRO A 218 -6.07 7.40 16.93
N ALA A 219 -6.22 8.46 16.15
CA ALA A 219 -6.99 9.66 16.51
C ALA A 219 -8.51 9.50 16.22
N GLY A 220 -8.97 8.34 15.78
CA GLY A 220 -10.33 8.10 15.31
C GLY A 220 -10.52 8.55 13.87
N ILE A 221 -10.72 9.82 13.59
CA ILE A 221 -10.83 10.34 12.22
C ILE A 221 -9.44 10.71 11.69
N ASN A 222 -9.14 10.28 10.48
CA ASN A 222 -7.92 10.66 9.77
C ASN A 222 -7.92 12.17 9.47
N PRO A 223 -7.01 12.95 10.07
CA PRO A 223 -7.00 14.41 9.91
C PRO A 223 -6.65 14.87 8.49
N HIS A 224 -6.12 13.95 7.67
CA HIS A 224 -5.71 14.23 6.30
C HIS A 224 -6.67 13.66 5.24
N PHE A 225 -7.75 12.97 5.65
CA PHE A 225 -8.68 12.34 4.73
C PHE A 225 -9.15 13.29 3.62
N GLN A 226 -9.72 14.45 3.99
CA GLN A 226 -10.17 15.46 3.03
C GLN A 226 -9.03 16.03 2.18
N ASN A 227 -7.84 16.19 2.75
CA ASN A 227 -6.71 16.77 2.05
C ASN A 227 -6.20 15.88 0.90
N VAL A 228 -6.31 14.53 1.04
CA VAL A 228 -5.98 13.60 -0.05
C VAL A 228 -6.83 13.88 -1.27
N PHE A 229 -8.14 13.97 -1.12
CA PHE A 229 -9.06 14.25 -2.23
C PHE A 229 -8.82 15.65 -2.82
N ARG A 230 -8.61 16.65 -1.97
CA ARG A 230 -8.39 18.04 -2.40
C ARG A 230 -7.19 18.16 -3.32
N ILE A 231 -6.05 17.49 -3.00
CA ILE A 231 -4.86 17.53 -3.86
C ILE A 231 -5.20 17.05 -5.28
N PHE A 232 -5.97 15.99 -5.43
CA PHE A 232 -6.37 15.46 -6.73
C PHE A 232 -7.31 16.42 -7.47
N TRP A 233 -8.34 16.92 -6.80
CA TRP A 233 -9.29 17.87 -7.41
C TRP A 233 -8.63 19.16 -7.86
N GLU A 234 -7.69 19.71 -7.08
CA GLU A 234 -6.91 20.90 -7.45
C GLU A 234 -6.06 20.69 -8.71
N GLN A 235 -5.73 19.44 -9.04
CA GLN A 235 -5.03 19.07 -10.26
C GLN A 235 -6.00 18.59 -11.38
N GLY A 236 -7.30 18.71 -11.20
CA GLY A 236 -8.31 18.36 -12.22
C GLY A 236 -8.60 16.88 -12.34
N TYR A 237 -8.29 16.07 -11.34
CA TYR A 237 -8.68 14.66 -11.30
C TYR A 237 -10.11 14.52 -10.81
N LEU A 238 -10.79 13.49 -11.31
CA LEU A 238 -12.06 13.00 -10.77
C LEU A 238 -11.77 11.86 -9.80
N ALA A 239 -12.50 11.84 -8.67
CA ALA A 239 -12.43 10.76 -7.70
C ALA A 239 -13.62 9.81 -7.90
N ARG A 240 -13.37 8.49 -7.88
CA ARG A 240 -14.39 7.45 -7.92
C ARG A 240 -14.14 6.39 -6.88
N THR A 241 -15.19 5.77 -6.36
CA THR A 241 -15.06 4.55 -5.55
C THR A 241 -14.68 3.36 -6.43
N ILE A 242 -13.96 2.38 -5.87
CA ILE A 242 -13.71 1.09 -6.52
C ILE A 242 -14.86 0.14 -6.16
N GLY A 243 -15.30 -0.65 -7.12
CA GLY A 243 -16.35 -1.66 -6.97
C GLY A 243 -17.34 -1.67 -8.13
N LYS A 244 -18.28 -2.62 -8.10
CA LYS A 244 -19.28 -2.82 -9.18
C LYS A 244 -20.15 -1.59 -9.43
N ASP A 245 -20.44 -0.84 -8.38
CA ASP A 245 -21.23 0.39 -8.43
C ASP A 245 -20.33 1.61 -8.26
N SER A 246 -19.26 1.70 -9.07
CA SER A 246 -18.33 2.83 -9.03
C SER A 246 -19.09 4.16 -9.09
N LYS A 247 -18.91 5.00 -8.07
CA LYS A 247 -19.58 6.31 -7.94
C LYS A 247 -18.55 7.42 -7.92
N VAL A 248 -18.90 8.52 -8.57
CA VAL A 248 -18.11 9.75 -8.46
C VAL A 248 -18.23 10.27 -7.02
N VAL A 249 -17.09 10.63 -6.46
CA VAL A 249 -16.97 11.23 -5.13
C VAL A 249 -16.78 12.73 -5.29
N ALA A 250 -17.75 13.50 -4.81
CA ALA A 250 -17.71 14.95 -4.86
C ALA A 250 -17.16 15.57 -3.55
N PRO A 251 -16.69 16.82 -3.57
CA PRO A 251 -16.22 17.52 -2.37
C PRO A 251 -17.23 17.50 -1.22
N TYR A 252 -18.50 17.68 -1.52
CA TYR A 252 -19.59 17.63 -0.54
C TYR A 252 -19.68 16.27 0.18
N ASP A 253 -19.47 15.15 -0.54
CA ASP A 253 -19.52 13.82 0.06
C ASP A 253 -18.42 13.68 1.11
N VAL A 254 -17.20 14.08 0.75
CA VAL A 254 -16.03 14.00 1.63
C VAL A 254 -16.18 14.89 2.88
N GLU A 255 -16.70 16.12 2.72
CA GLU A 255 -16.98 17.02 3.83
C GLU A 255 -18.00 16.43 4.80
N ARG A 256 -19.06 15.84 4.26
CA ARG A 256 -20.10 15.18 5.03
C ARG A 256 -19.55 13.97 5.77
N TRP A 257 -18.78 13.11 5.12
CA TRP A 257 -18.19 11.92 5.74
C TRP A 257 -17.24 12.27 6.90
N VAL A 258 -16.41 13.29 6.73
CA VAL A 258 -15.53 13.77 7.81
C VAL A 258 -16.36 14.29 8.99
N LYS A 259 -17.44 15.04 8.74
CA LYS A 259 -18.32 15.56 9.78
C LYS A 259 -19.07 14.46 10.52
N GLU A 260 -19.52 13.41 9.80
CA GLU A 260 -20.30 12.31 10.36
C GLU A 260 -19.41 11.19 10.93
N GLY A 261 -18.11 11.17 10.58
CA GLY A 261 -17.21 10.08 10.91
C GLY A 261 -17.57 8.77 10.24
N GLN A 262 -18.34 8.81 9.16
CA GLN A 262 -18.85 7.65 8.46
C GLN A 262 -18.98 7.92 6.95
N ARG A 263 -18.65 6.91 6.13
CA ARG A 263 -18.83 6.95 4.67
C ARG A 263 -20.09 6.22 4.26
N ASP A 264 -20.69 6.65 3.14
CA ASP A 264 -21.85 5.97 2.54
C ASP A 264 -21.47 4.69 1.79
N PHE A 265 -20.20 4.56 1.42
CA PHE A 265 -19.67 3.46 0.61
C PHE A 265 -18.72 2.62 1.44
N GLY A 266 -18.79 1.31 1.25
CA GLY A 266 -17.97 0.35 2.01
C GLY A 266 -16.50 0.30 1.60
N SER A 267 -16.09 0.97 0.50
CA SER A 267 -14.71 0.95 0.02
C SER A 267 -13.86 2.01 0.71
N VAL A 268 -12.62 1.64 1.03
CA VAL A 268 -11.52 2.54 1.42
C VAL A 268 -10.65 2.92 0.22
N ASN A 269 -10.86 2.25 -0.92
CA ASN A 269 -10.08 2.40 -2.12
C ASN A 269 -10.78 3.31 -3.13
N TYR A 270 -10.03 4.23 -3.70
CA TYR A 270 -10.51 5.21 -4.67
C TYR A 270 -9.61 5.23 -5.90
N VAL A 271 -10.22 5.46 -7.06
CA VAL A 271 -9.48 5.76 -8.28
C VAL A 271 -9.57 7.25 -8.58
N PHE A 272 -8.43 7.84 -8.96
CA PHE A 272 -8.34 9.20 -9.42
C PHE A 272 -7.78 9.22 -10.83
N GLU A 273 -8.55 9.78 -11.76
CA GLU A 273 -8.24 9.88 -13.17
C GLU A 273 -8.62 11.25 -13.73
N ARG A 274 -7.94 11.70 -14.76
CA ARG A 274 -8.35 12.88 -15.52
C ARG A 274 -9.20 12.44 -16.71
N ALA A 275 -10.23 13.24 -17.00
CA ALA A 275 -11.11 13.02 -18.16
C ALA A 275 -10.36 13.30 -19.48
#